data_c83e3206923c211bd0ed4a439eceb1b2
#
_entry.id   c83e3206923c211bd0ed4a439eceb1b2
#
_cell.length_a   1.000
_cell.length_b   1.000
_cell.length_c   1.000
_cell.angle_alpha   90.00
_cell.angle_beta   90.00
_cell.angle_gamma   90.00
#
_symmetry.space_group_name_H-M   'P 1'
#
loop_
_entity.id
_entity.type
_entity.pdbx_description
1 polymer ?
#
loop_
_entity_poly.entity_id
_entity_poly.type
_entity_poly.pdbx_seq_one_letter_code
_entity_poly.pdbx_strand_id
1 'polypeptide(L)'
;AVELANELKMEKITGTIVIVKVVCPEEFEQRAGSLCLDDRKNLNRQFPGDEKGTRTQRLASAIKKELHSVADYYIDLHSGDDYEQLTPYIYYAGCADEDVIQMSRKMAEQADVPYMVKSNVASGGSYNYAAACGIPSVLIERGQMGGWSPEEVHSTRKDVRNILCALGVYDGMRSS
;
A
#
# COMPACT_ATOMS: atom_id res chain seq x y z
N ALA A 1 9.15 -0.68 -3.61
CA ALA A 1 8.64 -1.93 -4.21
C ALA A 1 9.72 -2.66 -5.02
N VAL A 2 10.43 -2.00 -5.97
CA VAL A 2 11.39 -2.66 -6.88
C VAL A 2 12.55 -3.33 -6.13
N GLU A 3 13.23 -2.61 -5.25
CA GLU A 3 14.34 -3.16 -4.46
C GLU A 3 13.89 -4.26 -3.52
N LEU A 4 12.75 -4.07 -2.83
CA LEU A 4 12.17 -5.09 -1.98
C LEU A 4 11.88 -6.39 -2.75
N ALA A 5 11.33 -6.28 -3.98
CA ALA A 5 11.07 -7.44 -4.83
C ALA A 5 12.35 -8.20 -5.21
N ASN A 6 13.46 -7.49 -5.44
CA ASN A 6 14.74 -8.12 -5.75
C ASN A 6 15.37 -8.78 -4.52
N GLU A 7 15.26 -8.16 -3.37
CA GLU A 7 15.74 -8.68 -2.09
C GLU A 7 14.99 -9.96 -1.68
N LEU A 8 13.68 -9.91 -1.66
CA LEU A 8 12.84 -11.04 -1.22
C LEU A 8 12.94 -12.29 -2.11
N LYS A 9 13.40 -12.18 -3.36
CA LYS A 9 13.68 -13.34 -4.22
C LYS A 9 14.73 -14.29 -3.65
N MET A 10 15.64 -13.78 -2.83
CA MET A 10 16.76 -14.54 -2.28
C MET A 10 16.49 -15.01 -0.84
N GLU A 11 15.34 -14.70 -0.30
CA GLU A 11 15.00 -14.95 1.09
C GLU A 11 14.05 -16.14 1.25
N LYS A 12 14.06 -16.76 2.42
CA LYS A 12 13.11 -17.81 2.79
C LYS A 12 11.78 -17.16 3.17
N ILE A 13 10.76 -17.42 2.37
CA ILE A 13 9.41 -16.92 2.54
C ILE A 13 8.46 -18.07 2.83
N THR A 14 7.55 -17.89 3.78
CA THR A 14 6.43 -18.77 4.06
C THR A 14 5.17 -18.19 3.43
N GLY A 15 4.57 -18.91 2.49
CA GLY A 15 3.42 -18.44 1.73
C GLY A 15 3.81 -17.75 0.42
N THR A 16 3.03 -16.74 0.02
CA THR A 16 3.19 -16.03 -1.25
C THR A 16 3.21 -14.52 -1.02
N ILE A 17 4.15 -13.82 -1.63
CA ILE A 17 4.18 -12.35 -1.66
C ILE A 17 3.99 -11.90 -3.12
N VAL A 18 2.95 -11.10 -3.36
CA VAL A 18 2.71 -10.44 -4.64
C VAL A 18 3.13 -8.98 -4.53
N ILE A 19 4.02 -8.51 -5.40
CA ILE A 19 4.50 -7.14 -5.41
C ILE A 19 4.16 -6.47 -6.74
N VAL A 20 3.24 -5.53 -6.72
CA VAL A 20 2.99 -4.61 -7.84
C VAL A 20 3.97 -3.45 -7.72
N LYS A 21 4.95 -3.41 -8.61
CA LYS A 21 6.06 -2.44 -8.53
C LYS A 21 5.62 -1.02 -8.86
N VAL A 22 4.78 -0.88 -9.87
CA VAL A 22 4.19 0.38 -10.34
C VAL A 22 2.75 0.07 -10.75
N VAL A 23 1.79 0.73 -10.11
CA VAL A 23 0.37 0.47 -10.36
C VAL A 23 -0.10 1.11 -11.66
N CYS A 24 0.39 2.32 -11.97
CA CYS A 24 0.07 3.09 -13.17
C CYS A 24 1.35 3.40 -13.96
N PRO A 25 1.85 2.46 -14.81
CA PRO A 25 3.14 2.64 -15.50
C PRO A 25 3.19 3.87 -16.41
N GLU A 26 2.13 4.16 -17.15
CA GLU A 26 2.11 5.32 -18.06
C GLU A 26 2.17 6.64 -17.32
N GLU A 27 1.40 6.77 -16.23
CA GLU A 27 1.41 7.94 -15.35
C GLU A 27 2.79 8.12 -14.70
N PHE A 28 3.41 7.01 -14.30
CA PHE A 28 4.76 7.02 -13.73
C PHE A 28 5.82 7.48 -14.75
N GLU A 29 5.79 6.97 -15.97
CA GLU A 29 6.74 7.34 -17.05
C GLU A 29 6.58 8.81 -17.45
N GLN A 30 5.37 9.32 -17.46
CA GLN A 30 5.07 10.71 -17.80
C GLN A 30 5.15 11.67 -16.62
N ARG A 31 5.51 11.16 -15.43
CA ARG A 31 5.54 11.93 -14.18
C ARG A 31 4.24 12.69 -13.92
N ALA A 32 3.13 12.07 -14.29
CA ALA A 32 1.83 12.56 -13.90
C ALA A 32 1.65 12.31 -12.40
N GLY A 33 1.12 13.29 -11.70
CA GLY A 33 0.84 13.16 -10.29
C GLY A 33 -0.25 12.12 -9.99
N SER A 34 -1.08 12.38 -9.01
CA SER A 34 -2.09 11.40 -8.54
C SER A 34 -3.26 11.13 -9.50
N LEU A 35 -3.31 11.80 -10.66
CA LEU A 35 -4.43 11.71 -11.60
C LEU A 35 -4.07 10.91 -12.86
N CYS A 36 -4.90 9.94 -13.20
CA CYS A 36 -4.81 9.23 -14.47
C CYS A 36 -4.91 10.20 -15.64
N LEU A 37 -4.08 10.00 -16.67
CA LEU A 37 -3.97 10.87 -17.84
C LEU A 37 -5.24 10.89 -18.67
N ASP A 38 -5.91 9.74 -18.83
CA ASP A 38 -7.07 9.58 -19.70
C ASP A 38 -8.35 10.18 -19.12
N ASP A 39 -8.66 9.89 -17.85
CA ASP A 39 -9.95 10.23 -17.25
C ASP A 39 -9.86 11.22 -16.08
N ARG A 40 -8.65 11.69 -15.78
CA ARG A 40 -8.35 12.66 -14.71
C ARG A 40 -8.86 12.27 -13.34
N LYS A 41 -8.97 10.97 -13.08
CA LYS A 41 -9.38 10.42 -11.79
C LYS A 41 -8.19 9.94 -11.00
N ASN A 42 -8.27 10.09 -9.68
CA ASN A 42 -7.32 9.48 -8.75
C ASN A 42 -7.74 8.05 -8.49
N LEU A 43 -6.86 7.08 -8.79
CA LEU A 43 -7.12 5.65 -8.59
C LEU A 43 -7.51 5.34 -7.14
N ASN A 44 -6.82 5.96 -6.18
CA ASN A 44 -7.09 5.75 -4.74
C ASN A 44 -8.35 6.49 -4.23
N ARG A 45 -9.29 6.80 -5.15
CA ARG A 45 -10.65 7.29 -4.87
C ARG A 45 -11.70 6.49 -5.64
N GLN A 46 -11.29 5.42 -6.37
CA GLN A 46 -12.18 4.69 -7.27
C GLN A 46 -12.59 3.30 -6.77
N PHE A 47 -12.01 2.79 -5.68
CA PHE A 47 -12.38 1.46 -5.18
C PHE A 47 -13.81 1.41 -4.61
N PRO A 48 -14.60 0.39 -4.99
CA PRO A 48 -14.25 -0.90 -5.59
C PRO A 48 -14.05 -0.92 -7.13
N GLY A 49 -14.17 0.19 -7.82
CA GLY A 49 -14.09 0.25 -9.27
C GLY A 49 -15.36 -0.17 -10.00
N ASP A 50 -15.30 -0.13 -11.33
CA ASP A 50 -16.37 -0.56 -12.25
C ASP A 50 -15.72 -1.15 -13.50
N GLU A 51 -16.03 -2.41 -13.85
CA GLU A 51 -15.50 -3.10 -15.03
C GLU A 51 -15.93 -2.43 -16.36
N LYS A 52 -17.07 -1.72 -16.35
CA LYS A 52 -17.61 -0.99 -17.51
C LYS A 52 -17.34 0.51 -17.44
N GLY A 53 -16.65 0.96 -16.41
CA GLY A 53 -16.36 2.35 -16.16
C GLY A 53 -15.18 2.91 -16.96
N THR A 54 -14.69 4.05 -16.55
CA THR A 54 -13.51 4.70 -17.12
C THR A 54 -12.24 3.88 -16.85
N ARG A 55 -11.10 4.26 -17.48
CA ARG A 55 -9.84 3.53 -17.33
C ARG A 55 -9.46 3.31 -15.84
N THR A 56 -9.50 4.37 -15.04
CA THR A 56 -9.16 4.28 -13.62
C THR A 56 -10.14 3.39 -12.83
N GLN A 57 -11.42 3.45 -13.16
CA GLN A 57 -12.42 2.58 -12.53
C GLN A 57 -12.24 1.11 -12.91
N ARG A 58 -11.90 0.83 -14.17
CA ARG A 58 -11.57 -0.54 -14.60
C ARG A 58 -10.31 -1.06 -13.92
N LEU A 59 -9.29 -0.22 -13.75
CA LEU A 59 -8.06 -0.59 -13.03
C LEU A 59 -8.35 -0.92 -11.57
N ALA A 60 -9.13 -0.08 -10.87
CA ALA A 60 -9.56 -0.36 -9.49
C ALA A 60 -10.32 -1.69 -9.39
N SER A 61 -11.22 -1.95 -10.35
CA SER A 61 -11.96 -3.22 -10.42
C SER A 61 -11.03 -4.42 -10.66
N ALA A 62 -10.02 -4.28 -11.52
CA ALA A 62 -9.04 -5.33 -11.78
C ALA A 62 -8.19 -5.63 -10.53
N ILE A 63 -7.71 -4.61 -9.82
CA ILE A 63 -6.96 -4.77 -8.56
C ILE A 63 -7.83 -5.50 -7.53
N LYS A 64 -9.08 -5.10 -7.36
CA LYS A 64 -10.02 -5.80 -6.49
C LYS A 64 -10.15 -7.27 -6.86
N LYS A 65 -10.34 -7.57 -8.12
CA LYS A 65 -10.61 -8.92 -8.62
C LYS A 65 -9.40 -9.84 -8.57
N GLU A 66 -8.23 -9.34 -8.95
CA GLU A 66 -7.03 -10.16 -9.12
C GLU A 66 -6.13 -10.18 -7.87
N LEU A 67 -6.16 -9.13 -7.06
CA LEU A 67 -5.28 -9.01 -5.88
C LEU A 67 -6.06 -9.13 -4.57
N HIS A 68 -7.07 -8.30 -4.32
CA HIS A 68 -7.80 -8.36 -3.05
C HIS A 68 -8.50 -9.70 -2.85
N SER A 69 -9.00 -10.34 -3.92
CA SER A 69 -9.72 -11.63 -3.82
C SER A 69 -8.86 -12.80 -3.32
N VAL A 70 -7.54 -12.67 -3.35
CA VAL A 70 -6.58 -13.73 -2.98
C VAL A 70 -5.63 -13.32 -1.85
N ALA A 71 -5.74 -12.09 -1.36
CA ALA A 71 -4.86 -11.54 -0.32
C ALA A 71 -5.39 -11.86 1.08
N ASP A 72 -4.50 -12.33 1.95
CA ASP A 72 -4.74 -12.42 3.39
C ASP A 72 -4.40 -11.10 4.11
N TYR A 73 -3.46 -10.33 3.56
CA TYR A 73 -3.00 -9.03 4.08
C TYR A 73 -2.69 -8.09 2.92
N TYR A 74 -2.81 -6.80 3.15
CA TYR A 74 -2.56 -5.79 2.12
C TYR A 74 -1.72 -4.62 2.65
N ILE A 75 -0.67 -4.28 1.91
CA ILE A 75 0.20 -3.12 2.19
C ILE A 75 0.20 -2.21 0.98
N ASP A 76 -0.27 -1.00 1.14
CA ASP A 76 -0.25 0.07 0.14
C ASP A 76 0.95 0.99 0.38
N LEU A 77 1.74 1.30 -0.65
CA LEU A 77 2.92 2.15 -0.55
C LEU A 77 2.70 3.44 -1.33
N HIS A 78 2.74 4.55 -0.63
CA HIS A 78 2.52 5.88 -1.15
C HIS A 78 3.70 6.82 -0.84
N SER A 79 3.72 7.95 -1.56
CA SER A 79 4.58 9.09 -1.27
C SER A 79 3.81 10.38 -1.54
N GLY A 80 4.28 11.49 -0.96
CA GLY A 80 3.73 12.82 -1.25
C GLY A 80 3.79 13.16 -2.73
N ASP A 81 2.74 13.80 -3.23
CA ASP A 81 2.59 14.27 -4.60
C ASP A 81 3.58 15.43 -4.91
N ASP A 82 3.66 15.88 -6.16
CA ASP A 82 4.67 16.83 -6.68
C ASP A 82 4.86 18.09 -5.84
N TYR A 83 3.83 18.54 -5.16
CA TYR A 83 3.82 19.76 -4.33
C TYR A 83 3.53 19.48 -2.85
N GLU A 84 3.57 18.22 -2.44
CA GLU A 84 3.24 17.82 -1.09
C GLU A 84 4.51 17.59 -0.25
N GLN A 85 4.70 18.43 0.76
CA GLN A 85 5.69 18.19 1.80
C GLN A 85 5.09 17.26 2.84
N LEU A 86 5.69 16.08 3.02
CA LEU A 86 5.10 15.00 3.80
C LEU A 86 6.02 14.57 4.95
N THR A 87 5.49 14.55 6.17
CA THR A 87 6.12 13.85 7.29
C THR A 87 5.71 12.38 7.21
N PRO A 88 6.64 11.42 7.32
CA PRO A 88 6.30 9.99 7.21
C PRO A 88 5.24 9.57 8.24
N TYR A 89 4.26 8.78 7.81
CA TYR A 89 3.24 8.20 8.67
C TYR A 89 2.66 6.92 8.07
N ILE A 90 1.90 6.19 8.87
CA ILE A 90 1.17 5.00 8.42
C ILE A 90 -0.32 5.14 8.76
N TYR A 91 -1.17 4.84 7.80
CA TYR A 91 -2.58 4.59 8.05
C TYR A 91 -2.83 3.13 8.35
N TYR A 92 -3.73 2.86 9.29
CA TYR A 92 -4.38 1.56 9.42
C TYR A 92 -5.90 1.72 9.26
N ALA A 93 -6.52 0.70 8.72
CA ALA A 93 -7.96 0.71 8.49
C ALA A 93 -8.72 0.71 9.82
N GLY A 94 -9.75 1.54 9.92
CA GLY A 94 -10.58 1.70 11.10
C GLY A 94 -12.08 1.53 10.82
N CYS A 95 -12.43 1.14 9.58
CA CYS A 95 -13.79 0.93 9.12
C CYS A 95 -13.92 -0.48 8.56
N ALA A 96 -13.90 -1.49 9.44
CA ALA A 96 -13.96 -2.92 9.13
C ALA A 96 -14.45 -3.67 10.38
N ASP A 97 -14.51 -5.00 10.32
CA ASP A 97 -14.70 -5.83 11.49
C ASP A 97 -13.55 -5.68 12.50
N GLU A 98 -13.84 -5.84 13.77
CA GLU A 98 -12.88 -5.54 14.85
C GLU A 98 -11.57 -6.33 14.72
N ASP A 99 -11.63 -7.60 14.33
CA ASP A 99 -10.44 -8.44 14.14
C ASP A 99 -9.54 -7.91 13.01
N VAL A 100 -10.15 -7.40 11.95
CA VAL A 100 -9.44 -6.77 10.82
C VAL A 100 -8.79 -5.47 11.25
N ILE A 101 -9.49 -4.65 12.03
CA ILE A 101 -8.97 -3.39 12.59
C ILE A 101 -7.77 -3.66 13.50
N GLN A 102 -7.89 -4.62 14.42
CA GLN A 102 -6.84 -4.98 15.35
C GLN A 102 -5.61 -5.54 14.64
N MET A 103 -5.79 -6.36 13.61
CA MET A 103 -4.67 -6.87 12.81
C MET A 103 -4.02 -5.75 11.97
N SER A 104 -4.81 -4.87 11.34
CA SER A 104 -4.30 -3.69 10.62
C SER A 104 -3.47 -2.79 11.54
N ARG A 105 -3.93 -2.59 12.77
CA ARG A 105 -3.18 -1.84 13.79
C ARG A 105 -1.87 -2.53 14.16
N LYS A 106 -1.87 -3.85 14.39
CA LYS A 106 -0.65 -4.62 14.68
C LYS A 106 0.37 -4.53 13.53
N MET A 107 -0.10 -4.53 12.29
CA MET A 107 0.75 -4.28 11.12
C MET A 107 1.36 -2.87 11.17
N ALA A 108 0.54 -1.86 11.44
CA ALA A 108 0.99 -0.47 11.51
C ALA A 108 2.03 -0.23 12.63
N GLU A 109 1.90 -0.90 13.77
CA GLU A 109 2.84 -0.83 14.90
C GLU A 109 4.26 -1.34 14.57
N GLN A 110 4.45 -1.97 13.40
CA GLN A 110 5.77 -2.46 12.96
C GLN A 110 6.56 -1.41 12.16
N ALA A 111 5.92 -0.35 11.71
CA ALA A 111 6.56 0.71 10.94
C ALA A 111 7.27 1.71 11.87
N ASP A 112 8.47 2.15 11.45
CA ASP A 112 9.25 3.16 12.16
C ASP A 112 8.89 4.56 11.63
N VAL A 113 7.70 5.03 12.00
CA VAL A 113 7.14 6.32 11.60
C VAL A 113 6.66 7.12 12.82
N PRO A 114 6.75 8.46 12.79
CA PRO A 114 6.33 9.29 13.93
C PRO A 114 4.82 9.29 14.20
N TYR A 115 4.02 8.94 13.20
CA TYR A 115 2.55 8.99 13.34
C TYR A 115 1.90 7.73 12.80
N MET A 116 0.93 7.23 13.55
CA MET A 116 0.03 6.15 13.17
C MET A 116 -1.41 6.68 13.21
N VAL A 117 -2.09 6.62 12.07
CA VAL A 117 -3.41 7.25 11.87
C VAL A 117 -4.48 6.20 11.63
N LYS A 118 -5.53 6.20 12.43
CA LYS A 118 -6.73 5.39 12.20
C LYS A 118 -7.59 6.05 11.14
N SER A 119 -7.82 5.36 10.02
CA SER A 119 -8.71 5.85 8.96
C SER A 119 -10.14 5.40 9.19
N ASN A 120 -11.09 6.33 9.17
CA ASN A 120 -12.52 6.05 9.32
C ASN A 120 -13.26 6.05 7.95
N VAL A 121 -12.59 5.59 6.90
CA VAL A 121 -13.13 5.50 5.53
C VAL A 121 -13.17 4.05 5.10
N ALA A 122 -14.29 3.59 4.53
CA ALA A 122 -14.52 2.20 4.11
C ALA A 122 -14.37 1.98 2.60
N SER A 123 -14.26 3.04 1.80
CA SER A 123 -14.22 2.92 0.32
C SER A 123 -13.44 4.06 -0.32
N GLY A 124 -13.25 3.97 -1.62
CA GLY A 124 -12.48 4.95 -2.40
C GLY A 124 -10.99 4.58 -2.45
N GLY A 125 -10.33 4.48 -1.31
CA GLY A 125 -8.94 4.00 -1.23
C GLY A 125 -8.82 2.48 -1.33
N SER A 126 -7.69 2.01 -1.87
CA SER A 126 -7.43 0.58 -2.07
C SER A 126 -7.37 -0.17 -0.73
N TYR A 127 -6.50 0.26 0.19
CA TYR A 127 -6.36 -0.40 1.50
C TYR A 127 -7.63 -0.29 2.37
N ASN A 128 -8.37 0.83 2.28
CA ASN A 128 -9.64 1.00 2.98
C ASN A 128 -10.67 -0.03 2.51
N TYR A 129 -10.80 -0.17 1.18
CA TYR A 129 -11.72 -1.12 0.59
C TYR A 129 -11.30 -2.57 0.87
N ALA A 130 -10.01 -2.88 0.82
CA ALA A 130 -9.49 -4.19 1.21
C ALA A 130 -9.91 -4.56 2.64
N ALA A 131 -9.73 -3.64 3.59
CA ALA A 131 -10.16 -3.86 4.97
C ALA A 131 -11.68 -4.03 5.12
N ALA A 132 -12.47 -3.23 4.42
CA ALA A 132 -13.93 -3.38 4.41
C ALA A 132 -14.39 -4.73 3.83
N CYS A 133 -13.53 -5.39 3.04
CA CYS A 133 -13.73 -6.75 2.53
C CYS A 133 -13.12 -7.84 3.43
N GLY A 134 -12.65 -7.51 4.63
CA GLY A 134 -12.11 -8.48 5.59
C GLY A 134 -10.61 -8.70 5.51
N ILE A 135 -9.85 -7.89 4.76
CA ILE A 135 -8.40 -8.04 4.56
C ILE A 135 -7.67 -7.00 5.42
N PRO A 136 -6.95 -7.38 6.49
CA PRO A 136 -6.15 -6.46 7.28
C PRO A 136 -5.16 -5.69 6.41
N SER A 137 -5.17 -4.36 6.53
CA SER A 137 -4.48 -3.50 5.57
C SER A 137 -3.95 -2.21 6.17
N VAL A 138 -2.83 -1.76 5.62
CA VAL A 138 -2.16 -0.51 5.97
C VAL A 138 -1.75 0.26 4.72
N LEU A 139 -1.56 1.57 4.88
CA LEU A 139 -0.96 2.42 3.86
C LEU A 139 0.20 3.18 4.48
N ILE A 140 1.40 3.02 3.92
CA ILE A 140 2.63 3.70 4.36
C ILE A 140 2.86 4.91 3.45
N GLU A 141 2.99 6.08 4.07
CA GLU A 141 3.33 7.33 3.40
C GLU A 141 4.79 7.70 3.71
N ARG A 142 5.66 7.64 2.70
CA ARG A 142 7.06 8.09 2.78
C ARG A 142 7.49 8.71 1.45
N GLY A 143 8.37 9.70 1.51
CA GLY A 143 8.74 10.51 0.36
C GLY A 143 7.85 11.73 0.21
N GLN A 144 8.37 12.75 -0.44
CA GLN A 144 7.71 14.05 -0.59
C GLN A 144 8.10 14.71 -1.91
N MET A 145 7.31 15.69 -2.36
CA MET A 145 7.60 16.52 -3.53
C MET A 145 7.83 15.70 -4.80
N GLY A 146 7.11 14.60 -5.01
CA GLY A 146 7.28 13.69 -6.14
C GLY A 146 8.66 13.03 -6.23
N GLY A 147 9.48 13.19 -5.19
CA GLY A 147 10.85 12.71 -5.14
C GLY A 147 11.01 11.41 -4.32
N TRP A 148 12.25 10.97 -4.24
CA TRP A 148 12.68 9.86 -3.40
C TRP A 148 14.11 10.08 -2.94
N SER A 149 14.50 9.46 -1.83
CA SER A 149 15.89 9.39 -1.40
C SER A 149 16.28 7.95 -1.04
N PRO A 150 17.58 7.61 -1.02
CA PRO A 150 18.04 6.30 -0.55
C PRO A 150 17.57 5.97 0.87
N GLU A 151 17.50 6.98 1.75
CA GLU A 151 17.05 6.84 3.13
C GLU A 151 15.57 6.47 3.20
N GLU A 152 14.72 7.13 2.40
CA GLU A 152 13.29 6.82 2.34
C GLU A 152 13.02 5.44 1.75
N VAL A 153 13.77 5.05 0.72
CA VAL A 153 13.70 3.70 0.14
C VAL A 153 14.12 2.66 1.19
N HIS A 154 15.23 2.91 1.92
CA HIS A 154 15.70 2.01 2.98
C HIS A 154 14.65 1.88 4.09
N SER A 155 14.12 3.00 4.58
CA SER A 155 13.13 3.03 5.65
C SER A 155 11.82 2.33 5.25
N THR A 156 11.32 2.57 4.03
CA THR A 156 10.13 1.88 3.51
C THR A 156 10.34 0.36 3.43
N ARG A 157 11.53 -0.08 2.97
CA ARG A 157 11.87 -1.51 2.95
C ARG A 157 11.91 -2.11 4.36
N LYS A 158 12.52 -1.41 5.31
CA LYS A 158 12.57 -1.81 6.72
C LYS A 158 11.16 -1.97 7.28
N ASP A 159 10.28 -0.99 7.07
CA ASP A 159 8.89 -1.05 7.55
C ASP A 159 8.16 -2.27 6.99
N VAL A 160 8.22 -2.48 5.67
CA VAL A 160 7.55 -3.64 5.05
C VAL A 160 8.13 -4.96 5.56
N ARG A 161 9.45 -5.09 5.68
CA ARG A 161 10.09 -6.30 6.24
C ARG A 161 9.65 -6.58 7.67
N ASN A 162 9.57 -5.55 8.52
CA ASN A 162 9.11 -5.70 9.89
C ASN A 162 7.65 -6.19 9.94
N ILE A 163 6.79 -5.67 9.06
CA ILE A 163 5.40 -6.15 8.91
C ILE A 163 5.40 -7.62 8.48
N LEU A 164 6.15 -8.00 7.44
CA LEU A 164 6.23 -9.38 6.96
C LEU A 164 6.76 -10.34 8.02
N CYS A 165 7.75 -9.92 8.82
CA CYS A 165 8.24 -10.70 9.97
C CYS A 165 7.15 -10.90 11.03
N ALA A 166 6.41 -9.83 11.35
CA ALA A 166 5.34 -9.89 12.33
C ALA A 166 4.17 -10.78 11.91
N LEU A 167 3.93 -10.88 10.59
CA LEU A 167 2.94 -11.76 9.98
C LEU A 167 3.42 -13.21 9.83
N GLY A 168 4.70 -13.51 10.12
CA GLY A 168 5.28 -14.85 9.96
C GLY A 168 5.52 -15.25 8.50
N VAL A 169 5.46 -14.30 7.57
CA VAL A 169 5.69 -14.52 6.14
C VAL A 169 7.19 -14.53 5.80
N TYR A 170 7.98 -13.80 6.57
CA TYR A 170 9.42 -13.66 6.39
C TYR A 170 10.17 -14.05 7.67
N ASP A 171 11.14 -14.96 7.54
CA ASP A 171 11.94 -15.48 8.67
C ASP A 171 13.26 -14.68 8.81
N GLY A 172 13.17 -13.36 8.82
CA GLY A 172 14.30 -12.46 9.03
C GLY A 172 14.29 -11.82 10.42
N MET A 173 15.44 -11.30 10.86
CA MET A 173 15.47 -10.48 12.08
C MET A 173 14.77 -9.13 11.82
N ARG A 174 13.92 -8.73 12.78
CA ARG A 174 13.36 -7.37 12.77
C ARG A 174 14.50 -6.38 12.91
N SER A 175 14.54 -5.38 12.04
CA SER A 175 15.51 -4.30 12.14
C SER A 175 15.02 -3.29 13.20
N SER A 176 15.87 -2.99 14.14
CA SER A 176 15.67 -1.92 15.12
C SER A 176 15.83 -0.53 14.50
#